data_95ebc785d01a4c3a3ed2920e31a5bd2d
#
_entry.id   95ebc785d01a4c3a3ed2920e31a5bd2d
#
_cell.length_a   1.000
_cell.length_b   1.000
_cell.length_c   1.000
_cell.angle_alpha   90.00
_cell.angle_beta   90.00
_cell.angle_gamma   90.00
#
_symmetry.space_group_name_H-M   'P 1'
#
loop_
_entity.id
_entity.type
_entity.pdbx_description
1 polymer ?
#
loop_
_entity_poly.entity_id
_entity_poly.type
_entity_poly.pdbx_seq_one_letter_code
_entity_poly.pdbx_strand_id
1 'polypeptide(L)'
;VGSEMCIRDRLHFEGCNLTEIAATYGTPAYVYSRAALTDAYNAFAKTLAGHPAGQEGLVCFAVKSNSNLAVLSLFAQLGSGFDIVSGGELARVLAAGGNPQKVVFSGVGKTEEEMVAALNAGILCFNVESASELDRLSAVAARIGKRAPISLRVNPDVDAKTHPYISTGLKENKFGVPITDALALYRHAASLPAIEVTGIDCHIGSQLLDPSPFVEALERILPLVDTLKSEGIHLHHIDLGGGLGIYYHEGQTEPVVADYLRPLLDRLSGLGLRVLLEPGRRLVGNAGVLLTKVEYLKHGEDKHFAIVDAAMNDLARPALYEAWHDIVAVKPHSGEARTYDIVGPVCETGDFLGQARPLALQEGDLLAVLSAGAYGMVMSSNYNTRPRAAEILIDGDKPHLVRARETVESLYAGEKVIKF
;
A
#
# COMPACT_ATOMS: atom_id res chain seq x y z
N VAL A 1 0.43 -7.43 14.58
CA VAL A 1 0.63 -8.86 14.36
C VAL A 1 -0.25 -9.56 15.34
N GLY A 2 -1.27 -10.29 14.84
CA GLY A 2 -2.16 -11.07 15.68
C GLY A 2 -1.39 -12.01 16.59
N SER A 3 -1.88 -12.16 17.79
CA SER A 3 -1.27 -12.68 18.99
C SER A 3 -0.82 -14.15 19.00
N GLU A 4 -0.54 -14.79 17.87
CA GLU A 4 -0.19 -16.22 17.84
C GLU A 4 0.95 -16.52 16.86
N MET A 5 2.11 -15.88 17.05
CA MET A 5 3.27 -16.19 16.22
C MET A 5 4.12 -17.37 16.71
N CYS A 6 3.99 -17.83 17.94
CA CYS A 6 4.79 -18.95 18.47
C CYS A 6 3.92 -19.99 19.15
N ILE A 7 3.71 -21.13 18.50
CA ILE A 7 3.16 -22.32 19.13
C ILE A 7 4.27 -23.39 19.16
N ARG A 8 4.67 -23.82 20.37
CA ARG A 8 5.64 -24.92 20.59
C ARG A 8 6.97 -24.73 19.84
N ASP A 9 7.70 -23.64 20.10
CA ASP A 9 9.04 -23.37 19.57
C ASP A 9 9.14 -23.20 18.03
N ARG A 10 8.02 -22.93 17.35
CA ARG A 10 7.98 -22.68 15.89
C ARG A 10 7.05 -21.53 15.57
N LEU A 11 7.45 -20.75 14.56
CA LEU A 11 6.65 -19.64 14.08
C LEU A 11 5.47 -20.17 13.23
N HIS A 12 4.27 -19.76 13.61
CA HIS A 12 3.03 -20.06 12.88
C HIS A 12 2.42 -18.79 12.33
N PHE A 13 1.70 -18.93 11.22
CA PHE A 13 0.88 -17.88 10.65
C PHE A 13 -0.54 -18.43 10.57
N GLU A 14 -1.45 -17.91 11.40
CA GLU A 14 -2.72 -18.56 11.71
C GLU A 14 -2.48 -20.01 12.20
N GLY A 15 -3.18 -20.99 11.63
CA GLY A 15 -2.99 -22.42 11.94
C GLY A 15 -1.83 -23.11 11.21
N CYS A 16 -1.13 -22.42 10.29
CA CYS A 16 -0.10 -23.03 9.46
C CYS A 16 1.32 -22.83 10.00
N ASN A 17 2.10 -23.91 10.01
CA ASN A 17 3.51 -23.89 10.36
C ASN A 17 4.34 -23.35 9.17
N LEU A 18 5.11 -22.30 9.37
CA LEU A 18 5.90 -21.70 8.29
C LEU A 18 7.02 -22.62 7.76
N THR A 19 7.49 -23.59 8.54
CA THR A 19 8.43 -24.61 8.04
C THR A 19 7.78 -25.50 6.98
N GLU A 20 6.51 -25.87 7.15
CA GLU A 20 5.77 -26.70 6.20
C GLU A 20 5.41 -25.90 4.94
N ILE A 21 5.10 -24.61 5.10
CA ILE A 21 4.90 -23.69 3.97
C ILE A 21 6.17 -23.60 3.12
N ALA A 22 7.33 -23.38 3.75
CA ALA A 22 8.62 -23.32 3.06
C ALA A 22 8.96 -24.66 2.36
N ALA A 23 8.68 -25.79 3.01
CA ALA A 23 8.92 -27.12 2.42
C ALA A 23 8.03 -27.39 1.20
N THR A 24 6.78 -26.88 1.22
CA THR A 24 5.80 -27.13 0.16
C THR A 24 6.00 -26.20 -1.05
N TYR A 25 6.25 -24.90 -0.80
CA TYR A 25 6.24 -23.88 -1.85
C TYR A 25 7.64 -23.32 -2.16
N GLY A 26 8.66 -23.73 -1.40
CA GLY A 26 10.03 -23.21 -1.51
C GLY A 26 10.19 -21.80 -0.95
N THR A 27 11.45 -21.35 -0.90
CA THR A 27 11.85 -19.99 -0.52
C THR A 27 12.59 -19.31 -1.68
N PRO A 28 12.68 -17.97 -1.74
CA PRO A 28 11.90 -17.04 -0.93
C PRO A 28 10.40 -17.10 -1.26
N ALA A 29 9.53 -16.81 -0.28
CA ALA A 29 8.08 -16.82 -0.49
C ALA A 29 7.40 -15.77 0.39
N TYR A 30 6.41 -15.05 -0.16
CA TYR A 30 5.53 -14.20 0.62
C TYR A 30 4.37 -15.00 1.20
N VAL A 31 4.06 -14.76 2.46
CA VAL A 31 2.94 -15.41 3.15
C VAL A 31 2.06 -14.34 3.77
N TYR A 32 0.76 -14.39 3.49
CA TYR A 32 -0.24 -13.45 4.00
C TYR A 32 -1.26 -14.15 4.87
N SER A 33 -1.75 -13.48 5.93
CA SER A 33 -2.83 -13.95 6.81
C SER A 33 -4.15 -13.31 6.38
N ARG A 34 -5.14 -14.14 6.03
CA ARG A 34 -6.51 -13.68 5.75
C ARG A 34 -7.15 -13.03 6.97
N ALA A 35 -6.96 -13.62 8.15
CA ALA A 35 -7.51 -13.09 9.40
C ALA A 35 -6.95 -11.69 9.69
N ALA A 36 -5.62 -11.52 9.62
CA ALA A 36 -4.97 -10.22 9.87
C ALA A 36 -5.41 -9.16 8.85
N LEU A 37 -5.54 -9.50 7.56
CA LEU A 37 -6.07 -8.61 6.52
C LEU A 37 -7.50 -8.17 6.84
N THR A 38 -8.34 -9.13 7.24
CA THR A 38 -9.75 -8.89 7.59
C THR A 38 -9.88 -8.00 8.82
N ASP A 39 -9.09 -8.26 9.86
CA ASP A 39 -9.11 -7.47 11.10
C ASP A 39 -8.63 -6.04 10.87
N ALA A 40 -7.57 -5.86 10.09
CA ALA A 40 -7.08 -4.55 9.72
C ALA A 40 -8.14 -3.72 8.96
N TYR A 41 -8.82 -4.31 7.99
CA TYR A 41 -9.94 -3.66 7.28
C TYR A 41 -11.10 -3.33 8.22
N ASN A 42 -11.50 -4.28 9.06
CA ASN A 42 -12.62 -4.12 9.99
C ASN A 42 -12.37 -3.03 11.03
N ALA A 43 -11.11 -2.76 11.40
CA ALA A 43 -10.78 -1.67 12.31
C ALA A 43 -11.21 -0.30 11.72
N PHE A 44 -10.99 -0.08 10.43
CA PHE A 44 -11.47 1.14 9.74
C PHE A 44 -12.99 1.13 9.56
N ALA A 45 -13.53 0.05 8.99
CA ALA A 45 -14.95 -0.05 8.66
C ALA A 45 -15.85 0.09 9.89
N LYS A 46 -15.49 -0.54 11.01
CA LYS A 46 -16.24 -0.43 12.28
C LYS A 46 -16.14 0.97 12.89
N THR A 47 -14.96 1.61 12.79
CA THR A 47 -14.81 2.98 13.31
C THR A 47 -15.64 3.97 12.51
N LEU A 48 -15.65 3.86 11.18
CA LEU A 48 -16.52 4.67 10.32
C LEU A 48 -18.00 4.44 10.66
N ALA A 49 -18.46 3.19 10.65
CA ALA A 49 -19.86 2.83 10.90
C ALA A 49 -20.33 3.24 12.32
N GLY A 50 -19.42 3.30 13.29
CA GLY A 50 -19.71 3.70 14.66
C GLY A 50 -19.83 5.22 14.88
N HIS A 51 -19.63 6.06 13.86
CA HIS A 51 -19.70 7.51 13.97
C HIS A 51 -20.70 8.11 12.96
N PRO A 52 -21.54 9.09 13.34
CA PRO A 52 -22.55 9.66 12.44
C PRO A 52 -22.00 10.18 11.11
N ALA A 53 -20.86 10.87 11.12
CA ALA A 53 -20.20 11.37 9.91
C ALA A 53 -19.56 10.25 9.05
N GLY A 54 -19.38 9.06 9.61
CA GLY A 54 -18.75 7.94 8.93
C GLY A 54 -19.70 6.87 8.41
N GLN A 55 -21.01 6.95 8.70
CA GLN A 55 -21.98 5.88 8.38
C GLN A 55 -22.02 5.50 6.89
N GLU A 56 -21.88 6.47 5.99
CA GLU A 56 -21.78 6.25 4.54
C GLU A 56 -20.33 6.21 4.04
N GLY A 57 -19.37 6.24 4.98
CA GLY A 57 -17.95 6.26 4.67
C GLY A 57 -17.48 5.04 3.88
N LEU A 58 -16.41 5.19 3.13
CA LEU A 58 -15.85 4.14 2.31
C LEU A 58 -14.35 4.01 2.58
N VAL A 59 -13.92 2.78 2.85
CA VAL A 59 -12.51 2.41 2.89
C VAL A 59 -12.12 1.98 1.49
N CYS A 60 -11.24 2.73 0.82
CA CYS A 60 -10.67 2.44 -0.50
C CYS A 60 -9.28 1.85 -0.32
N PHE A 61 -9.12 0.55 -0.47
CA PHE A 61 -7.80 -0.08 -0.34
C PHE A 61 -6.83 0.45 -1.40
N ALA A 62 -5.68 0.99 -0.98
CA ALA A 62 -4.65 1.47 -1.89
C ALA A 62 -3.88 0.30 -2.53
N VAL A 63 -4.24 -0.03 -3.78
CA VAL A 63 -3.76 -1.20 -4.54
C VAL A 63 -2.25 -1.22 -4.69
N LYS A 64 -1.62 -0.05 -4.80
CA LYS A 64 -0.15 0.13 -4.86
C LYS A 64 0.62 -0.53 -3.72
N SER A 65 -0.03 -0.78 -2.59
CA SER A 65 0.63 -1.43 -1.44
C SER A 65 0.71 -2.96 -1.58
N ASN A 66 -0.29 -3.59 -2.18
CA ASN A 66 -0.33 -5.01 -2.52
C ASN A 66 -1.40 -5.27 -3.58
N SER A 67 -1.01 -5.71 -4.76
CA SER A 67 -1.92 -5.88 -5.91
C SER A 67 -2.26 -7.33 -6.22
N ASN A 68 -2.01 -8.27 -5.30
CA ASN A 68 -2.36 -9.68 -5.49
C ASN A 68 -3.88 -9.85 -5.61
N LEU A 69 -4.34 -10.60 -6.62
CA LEU A 69 -5.78 -10.76 -6.89
C LEU A 69 -6.55 -11.38 -5.72
N ALA A 70 -5.95 -12.29 -4.96
CA ALA A 70 -6.61 -12.89 -3.80
C ALA A 70 -6.80 -11.86 -2.66
N VAL A 71 -5.81 -10.98 -2.45
CA VAL A 71 -5.90 -9.88 -1.49
C VAL A 71 -6.98 -8.87 -1.92
N LEU A 72 -6.98 -8.49 -3.19
CA LEU A 72 -8.01 -7.59 -3.75
C LEU A 72 -9.40 -8.22 -3.66
N SER A 73 -9.54 -9.51 -3.99
CA SER A 73 -10.81 -10.22 -3.91
C SER A 73 -11.33 -10.32 -2.47
N LEU A 74 -10.45 -10.55 -1.49
CA LEU A 74 -10.83 -10.51 -0.07
C LEU A 74 -11.41 -9.13 0.31
N PHE A 75 -10.72 -8.05 -0.03
CA PHE A 75 -11.22 -6.70 0.28
C PHE A 75 -12.50 -6.36 -0.48
N ALA A 76 -12.66 -6.81 -1.74
CA ALA A 76 -13.91 -6.66 -2.49
C ALA A 76 -15.09 -7.35 -1.77
N GLN A 77 -14.88 -8.58 -1.26
CA GLN A 77 -15.88 -9.33 -0.50
C GLN A 77 -16.22 -8.66 0.84
N LEU A 78 -15.27 -7.97 1.47
CA LEU A 78 -15.50 -7.17 2.68
C LEU A 78 -16.21 -5.84 2.40
N GLY A 79 -16.46 -5.50 1.13
CA GLY A 79 -17.17 -4.29 0.72
C GLY A 79 -16.29 -3.07 0.47
N SER A 80 -14.96 -3.25 0.44
CA SER A 80 -13.99 -2.18 0.16
C SER A 80 -14.20 -1.51 -1.19
N GLY A 81 -13.91 -0.21 -1.26
CA GLY A 81 -13.48 0.46 -2.47
C GLY A 81 -12.00 0.25 -2.73
N PHE A 82 -11.47 0.92 -3.76
CA PHE A 82 -10.06 0.80 -4.14
C PHE A 82 -9.52 2.14 -4.61
N ASP A 83 -8.33 2.51 -4.11
CA ASP A 83 -7.51 3.57 -4.66
C ASP A 83 -6.51 2.96 -5.64
N ILE A 84 -6.58 3.38 -6.90
CA ILE A 84 -5.72 2.94 -7.99
C ILE A 84 -4.87 4.08 -8.53
N VAL A 85 -3.71 3.74 -9.11
CA VAL A 85 -2.79 4.73 -9.70
C VAL A 85 -2.40 4.40 -11.15
N SER A 86 -3.02 3.38 -11.75
CA SER A 86 -2.81 2.98 -13.16
C SER A 86 -3.98 2.18 -13.72
N GLY A 87 -4.05 2.09 -15.04
CA GLY A 87 -4.99 1.22 -15.74
C GLY A 87 -4.74 -0.27 -15.45
N GLY A 88 -3.49 -0.65 -15.18
CA GLY A 88 -3.15 -2.02 -14.75
C GLY A 88 -3.73 -2.37 -13.38
N GLU A 89 -3.74 -1.44 -12.45
CA GLU A 89 -4.39 -1.63 -11.16
C GLU A 89 -5.92 -1.69 -11.30
N LEU A 90 -6.52 -0.85 -12.18
CA LEU A 90 -7.94 -0.97 -12.50
C LEU A 90 -8.29 -2.37 -13.02
N ALA A 91 -7.52 -2.87 -13.97
CA ALA A 91 -7.74 -4.21 -14.52
C ALA A 91 -7.66 -5.31 -13.45
N ARG A 92 -6.73 -5.21 -12.51
CA ARG A 92 -6.61 -6.13 -11.37
C ARG A 92 -7.82 -6.05 -10.43
N VAL A 93 -8.28 -4.84 -10.10
CA VAL A 93 -9.47 -4.65 -9.25
C VAL A 93 -10.69 -5.29 -9.89
N LEU A 94 -10.92 -5.06 -11.18
CA LEU A 94 -12.05 -5.66 -11.92
C LEU A 94 -11.94 -7.18 -11.99
N ALA A 95 -10.75 -7.72 -12.28
CA ALA A 95 -10.50 -9.16 -12.29
C ALA A 95 -10.71 -9.83 -10.93
N ALA A 96 -10.47 -9.10 -9.83
CA ALA A 96 -10.69 -9.57 -8.46
C ALA A 96 -12.15 -9.44 -7.99
N GLY A 97 -13.06 -8.93 -8.84
CA GLY A 97 -14.48 -8.73 -8.50
C GLY A 97 -14.77 -7.43 -7.74
N GLY A 98 -13.84 -6.45 -7.78
CA GLY A 98 -14.06 -5.13 -7.19
C GLY A 98 -15.14 -4.34 -7.92
N ASN A 99 -15.93 -3.57 -7.17
CA ASN A 99 -16.98 -2.72 -7.73
C ASN A 99 -16.34 -1.43 -8.27
N PRO A 100 -16.42 -1.16 -9.60
CA PRO A 100 -15.84 0.06 -10.18
C PRO A 100 -16.43 1.34 -9.59
N GLN A 101 -17.72 1.35 -9.21
CA GLN A 101 -18.38 2.51 -8.57
C GLN A 101 -17.82 2.85 -7.18
N LYS A 102 -16.88 2.07 -6.66
CA LYS A 102 -16.14 2.30 -5.43
C LYS A 102 -14.64 2.51 -5.67
N VAL A 103 -14.25 2.79 -6.92
CA VAL A 103 -12.83 3.02 -7.29
C VAL A 103 -12.57 4.51 -7.41
N VAL A 104 -11.51 4.97 -6.75
CA VAL A 104 -10.92 6.30 -6.94
C VAL A 104 -9.61 6.16 -7.72
N PHE A 105 -9.36 7.06 -8.68
CA PHE A 105 -8.18 6.99 -9.54
C PHE A 105 -7.26 8.17 -9.26
N SER A 106 -6.20 7.92 -8.49
CA SER A 106 -5.16 8.88 -8.11
C SER A 106 -3.95 8.81 -9.05
N GLY A 107 -2.94 9.64 -8.82
CA GLY A 107 -1.68 9.62 -9.56
C GLY A 107 -1.56 10.71 -10.62
N VAL A 108 -0.31 11.19 -10.79
CA VAL A 108 0.03 12.39 -11.59
C VAL A 108 0.19 12.13 -13.10
N GLY A 109 0.12 10.87 -13.53
CA GLY A 109 0.48 10.48 -14.90
C GLY A 109 -0.58 9.70 -15.65
N LYS A 110 -1.87 9.93 -15.39
CA LYS A 110 -2.96 9.24 -16.08
C LYS A 110 -2.91 9.50 -17.59
N THR A 111 -2.89 8.44 -18.39
CA THR A 111 -2.94 8.52 -19.86
C THR A 111 -4.38 8.63 -20.36
N GLU A 112 -4.55 9.03 -21.64
CA GLU A 112 -5.90 9.07 -22.25
C GLU A 112 -6.56 7.70 -22.29
N GLU A 113 -5.79 6.65 -22.58
CA GLU A 113 -6.29 5.27 -22.61
C GLU A 113 -6.78 4.83 -21.24
N GLU A 114 -6.04 5.17 -20.18
CA GLU A 114 -6.44 4.88 -18.80
C GLU A 114 -7.69 5.68 -18.39
N MET A 115 -7.78 6.96 -18.80
CA MET A 115 -8.98 7.76 -18.57
C MET A 115 -10.21 7.17 -19.28
N VAL A 116 -10.08 6.75 -20.54
CA VAL A 116 -11.14 6.08 -21.30
C VAL A 116 -11.57 4.77 -20.63
N ALA A 117 -10.62 3.95 -20.21
CA ALA A 117 -10.90 2.68 -19.53
C ALA A 117 -11.66 2.92 -18.22
N ALA A 118 -11.23 3.87 -17.40
CA ALA A 118 -11.84 4.21 -16.13
C ALA A 118 -13.25 4.81 -16.30
N LEU A 119 -13.43 5.73 -17.27
CA LEU A 119 -14.75 6.28 -17.61
C LEU A 119 -15.72 5.20 -18.12
N ASN A 120 -15.22 4.24 -18.90
CA ASN A 120 -16.04 3.13 -19.38
C ASN A 120 -16.40 2.14 -18.26
N ALA A 121 -15.51 1.92 -17.32
CA ALA A 121 -15.78 1.12 -16.13
C ALA A 121 -16.79 1.79 -15.17
N GLY A 122 -16.96 3.11 -15.26
CA GLY A 122 -17.84 3.88 -14.37
C GLY A 122 -17.28 3.97 -12.95
N ILE A 123 -16.04 4.41 -12.80
CA ILE A 123 -15.41 4.58 -11.49
C ILE A 123 -16.08 5.68 -10.67
N LEU A 124 -15.83 5.69 -9.36
CA LEU A 124 -16.39 6.68 -8.43
C LEU A 124 -15.93 8.09 -8.78
N CYS A 125 -14.62 8.31 -8.89
CA CYS A 125 -14.05 9.59 -9.31
C CYS A 125 -12.57 9.48 -9.71
N PHE A 126 -12.11 10.52 -10.40
CA PHE A 126 -10.69 10.78 -10.63
C PHE A 126 -10.20 11.80 -9.60
N ASN A 127 -9.14 11.51 -8.88
CA ASN A 127 -8.40 12.47 -8.07
C ASN A 127 -7.45 13.22 -9.00
N VAL A 128 -7.85 14.41 -9.46
CA VAL A 128 -7.11 15.23 -10.41
C VAL A 128 -6.01 16.01 -9.71
N GLU A 129 -4.81 16.02 -10.29
CA GLU A 129 -3.61 16.54 -9.65
C GLU A 129 -3.01 17.76 -10.37
N SER A 130 -3.60 18.21 -11.50
CA SER A 130 -3.15 19.42 -12.24
C SER A 130 -4.22 19.97 -13.18
N ALA A 131 -4.07 21.25 -13.57
CA ALA A 131 -4.95 21.89 -14.54
C ALA A 131 -4.89 21.20 -15.92
N SER A 132 -3.69 20.83 -16.38
CA SER A 132 -3.51 20.16 -17.66
C SER A 132 -4.13 18.76 -17.68
N GLU A 133 -4.14 18.05 -16.56
CA GLU A 133 -4.85 16.77 -16.40
C GLU A 133 -6.37 16.99 -16.48
N LEU A 134 -6.88 18.02 -15.80
CA LEU A 134 -8.31 18.37 -15.83
C LEU A 134 -8.79 18.65 -17.26
N ASP A 135 -8.06 19.48 -18.00
CA ASP A 135 -8.41 19.84 -19.38
C ASP A 135 -8.38 18.60 -20.30
N ARG A 136 -7.37 17.75 -20.15
CA ARG A 136 -7.27 16.49 -20.89
C ARG A 136 -8.43 15.57 -20.57
N LEU A 137 -8.74 15.37 -19.29
CA LEU A 137 -9.84 14.52 -18.85
C LEU A 137 -11.18 15.03 -19.40
N SER A 138 -11.41 16.35 -19.37
CA SER A 138 -12.59 16.99 -19.97
C SER A 138 -12.70 16.69 -21.46
N ALA A 139 -11.62 16.86 -22.22
CA ALA A 139 -11.57 16.58 -23.65
C ALA A 139 -11.84 15.08 -23.95
N VAL A 140 -11.24 14.18 -23.17
CA VAL A 140 -11.45 12.73 -23.30
C VAL A 140 -12.91 12.36 -23.01
N ALA A 141 -13.47 12.86 -21.90
CA ALA A 141 -14.84 12.58 -21.51
C ALA A 141 -15.84 13.10 -22.57
N ALA A 142 -15.66 14.33 -23.05
CA ALA A 142 -16.49 14.89 -24.12
C ALA A 142 -16.42 14.06 -25.42
N ARG A 143 -15.21 13.64 -25.82
CA ARG A 143 -15.00 12.80 -27.02
C ARG A 143 -15.75 11.48 -26.99
N ILE A 144 -15.89 10.86 -25.80
CA ILE A 144 -16.63 9.59 -25.65
C ILE A 144 -18.06 9.76 -25.15
N GLY A 145 -18.56 11.01 -25.09
CA GLY A 145 -19.94 11.31 -24.70
C GLY A 145 -20.25 11.01 -23.23
N LYS A 146 -19.28 11.17 -22.33
CA LYS A 146 -19.41 10.94 -20.89
C LYS A 146 -19.15 12.22 -20.11
N ARG A 147 -19.52 12.20 -18.82
CA ARG A 147 -19.07 13.16 -17.82
C ARG A 147 -18.11 12.46 -16.87
N ALA A 148 -17.01 13.13 -16.53
CA ALA A 148 -16.03 12.61 -15.61
C ALA A 148 -16.29 13.15 -14.20
N PRO A 149 -16.62 12.26 -13.23
CA PRO A 149 -16.67 12.64 -11.82
C PRO A 149 -15.25 12.87 -11.31
N ILE A 150 -15.02 14.02 -10.68
CA ILE A 150 -13.70 14.40 -10.17
C ILE A 150 -13.72 14.85 -8.72
N SER A 151 -12.59 14.59 -8.04
CA SER A 151 -12.10 15.35 -6.89
C SER A 151 -10.81 16.06 -7.31
N LEU A 152 -10.50 17.23 -6.75
CA LEU A 152 -9.16 17.78 -6.85
C LEU A 152 -8.34 17.28 -5.65
N ARG A 153 -7.14 16.77 -5.91
CA ARG A 153 -6.17 16.51 -4.87
C ARG A 153 -5.48 17.81 -4.50
N VAL A 154 -5.84 18.29 -3.31
CA VAL A 154 -5.33 19.54 -2.77
C VAL A 154 -4.17 19.24 -1.83
N ASN A 155 -3.05 19.93 -2.06
CA ASN A 155 -1.90 19.88 -1.17
C ASN A 155 -2.06 20.97 -0.09
N PRO A 156 -2.24 20.60 1.19
CA PRO A 156 -2.48 21.54 2.26
C PRO A 156 -1.20 22.19 2.81
N ASP A 157 -0.02 21.83 2.28
CA ASP A 157 1.29 22.28 2.76
C ASP A 157 1.52 21.96 4.25
N VAL A 158 1.29 20.71 4.62
CA VAL A 158 1.52 20.18 5.98
C VAL A 158 2.73 19.25 5.96
N ASP A 159 3.66 19.46 6.90
CA ASP A 159 4.81 18.57 7.08
C ASP A 159 4.41 17.33 7.89
N ALA A 160 4.38 16.19 7.21
CA ALA A 160 4.10 14.90 7.82
C ALA A 160 5.27 14.33 8.65
N LYS A 161 6.43 14.98 8.67
CA LYS A 161 7.66 14.57 9.39
C LYS A 161 8.06 13.10 9.12
N THR A 162 7.87 12.66 7.88
CA THR A 162 8.20 11.31 7.42
C THR A 162 9.45 11.32 6.53
N HIS A 163 9.93 10.13 6.12
CA HIS A 163 11.07 10.03 5.20
C HIS A 163 10.80 10.86 3.94
N PRO A 164 11.76 11.66 3.43
CA PRO A 164 11.58 12.58 2.31
C PRO A 164 10.95 11.94 1.06
N TYR A 165 11.28 10.67 0.77
CA TYR A 165 10.75 9.96 -0.42
C TYR A 165 9.29 9.50 -0.29
N ILE A 166 8.71 9.53 0.91
CA ILE A 166 7.31 9.12 1.16
C ILE A 166 6.43 10.25 1.71
N SER A 167 6.97 11.45 1.88
CA SER A 167 6.22 12.68 2.16
C SER A 167 5.58 13.20 0.87
N THR A 168 4.29 13.54 0.90
CA THR A 168 3.53 14.03 -0.27
C THR A 168 2.76 15.32 0.00
N GLY A 169 2.77 15.82 1.24
CA GLY A 169 2.02 16.98 1.69
C GLY A 169 2.74 18.32 1.59
N LEU A 170 4.01 18.35 1.16
CA LEU A 170 4.79 19.57 1.05
C LEU A 170 4.64 20.22 -0.33
N LYS A 171 4.75 21.56 -0.36
CA LYS A 171 4.57 22.38 -1.56
C LYS A 171 5.51 22.02 -2.74
N GLU A 172 6.68 21.46 -2.45
CA GLU A 172 7.69 21.08 -3.46
C GLU A 172 7.45 19.68 -4.05
N ASN A 173 6.47 18.93 -3.57
CA ASN A 173 6.15 17.61 -4.07
C ASN A 173 5.40 17.68 -5.41
N LYS A 174 5.63 16.67 -6.27
CA LYS A 174 4.94 16.57 -7.58
C LYS A 174 3.44 16.31 -7.48
N PHE A 175 2.91 16.06 -6.28
CA PHE A 175 1.54 15.62 -6.05
C PHE A 175 0.61 16.78 -5.67
N GLY A 176 -0.60 16.72 -6.25
CA GLY A 176 -1.69 17.62 -5.91
C GLY A 176 -1.51 19.05 -6.39
N VAL A 177 -2.57 19.82 -6.22
CA VAL A 177 -2.63 21.26 -6.51
C VAL A 177 -2.40 22.03 -5.22
N PRO A 178 -1.57 23.10 -5.23
CA PRO A 178 -1.44 23.95 -4.04
C PRO A 178 -2.80 24.49 -3.58
N ILE A 179 -3.02 24.53 -2.28
CA ILE A 179 -4.29 25.01 -1.71
C ILE A 179 -4.64 26.43 -2.17
N THR A 180 -3.63 27.26 -2.42
CA THR A 180 -3.78 28.63 -2.94
C THR A 180 -4.40 28.69 -4.33
N ASP A 181 -4.21 27.66 -5.14
CA ASP A 181 -4.64 27.60 -6.54
C ASP A 181 -5.93 26.78 -6.70
N ALA A 182 -6.28 26.01 -5.67
CA ALA A 182 -7.38 25.05 -5.72
C ALA A 182 -8.74 25.69 -6.04
N LEU A 183 -9.06 26.83 -5.43
CA LEU A 183 -10.34 27.53 -5.68
C LEU A 183 -10.50 27.95 -7.16
N ALA A 184 -9.44 28.48 -7.75
CA ALA A 184 -9.47 28.87 -9.17
C ALA A 184 -9.66 27.64 -10.08
N LEU A 185 -9.01 26.53 -9.73
CA LEU A 185 -9.13 25.29 -10.50
C LEU A 185 -10.53 24.65 -10.33
N TYR A 186 -11.15 24.72 -9.16
CA TYR A 186 -12.54 24.29 -8.97
C TYR A 186 -13.54 25.11 -9.80
N ARG A 187 -13.35 26.44 -9.86
CA ARG A 187 -14.17 27.30 -10.72
C ARG A 187 -14.01 26.93 -12.19
N HIS A 188 -12.79 26.66 -12.62
CA HIS A 188 -12.51 26.17 -13.97
C HIS A 188 -13.20 24.82 -14.21
N ALA A 189 -13.03 23.84 -13.32
CA ALA A 189 -13.68 22.54 -13.42
C ALA A 189 -15.21 22.65 -13.52
N ALA A 190 -15.83 23.50 -12.72
CA ALA A 190 -17.28 23.73 -12.74
C ALA A 190 -17.78 24.35 -14.06
N SER A 191 -16.91 25.05 -14.81
CA SER A 191 -17.23 25.60 -16.13
C SER A 191 -17.17 24.59 -17.28
N LEU A 192 -16.55 23.43 -17.06
CA LEU A 192 -16.34 22.39 -18.08
C LEU A 192 -17.54 21.44 -18.16
N PRO A 193 -18.27 21.38 -19.30
CA PRO A 193 -19.53 20.62 -19.37
C PRO A 193 -19.37 19.11 -19.25
N ALA A 194 -18.18 18.59 -19.59
CA ALA A 194 -17.85 17.16 -19.49
C ALA A 194 -17.27 16.75 -18.12
N ILE A 195 -17.18 17.69 -17.17
CA ILE A 195 -16.69 17.46 -15.82
C ILE A 195 -17.85 17.52 -14.83
N GLU A 196 -17.79 16.68 -13.81
CA GLU A 196 -18.65 16.71 -12.64
C GLU A 196 -17.80 16.81 -11.39
N VAL A 197 -17.83 17.96 -10.70
CA VAL A 197 -17.12 18.14 -9.43
C VAL A 197 -17.88 17.39 -8.35
N THR A 198 -17.26 16.36 -7.77
CA THR A 198 -17.91 15.49 -6.78
C THR A 198 -17.23 15.51 -5.42
N GLY A 199 -15.95 15.85 -5.34
CA GLY A 199 -15.23 15.77 -4.07
C GLY A 199 -13.98 16.63 -3.98
N ILE A 200 -13.32 16.47 -2.85
CA ILE A 200 -11.98 16.98 -2.55
C ILE A 200 -11.13 15.87 -1.96
N ASP A 201 -9.88 15.74 -2.38
CA ASP A 201 -8.91 14.77 -1.89
C ASP A 201 -7.71 15.47 -1.24
N CYS A 202 -7.19 14.85 -0.19
CA CYS A 202 -5.99 15.29 0.49
C CYS A 202 -5.18 14.08 0.98
N HIS A 203 -3.94 13.96 0.51
CA HIS A 203 -3.02 12.92 0.96
C HIS A 203 -1.67 13.53 1.34
N ILE A 204 -1.27 13.43 2.61
CA ILE A 204 -0.10 14.14 3.17
C ILE A 204 1.18 13.31 3.27
N GLY A 205 1.10 12.00 3.14
CA GLY A 205 2.28 11.14 3.23
C GLY A 205 1.98 9.71 3.62
N SER A 206 3.02 8.99 3.98
CA SER A 206 2.95 7.57 4.36
C SER A 206 3.78 7.31 5.62
N GLN A 207 3.42 6.29 6.39
CA GLN A 207 4.08 5.89 7.62
C GLN A 207 4.01 6.96 8.72
N LEU A 208 2.87 7.64 8.87
CA LEU A 208 2.62 8.56 9.96
C LEU A 208 2.18 7.78 11.21
N LEU A 209 2.94 7.92 12.29
CA LEU A 209 2.62 7.32 13.59
C LEU A 209 1.88 8.29 14.51
N ASP A 210 1.96 9.61 14.21
CA ASP A 210 1.22 10.67 14.91
C ASP A 210 0.00 11.08 14.06
N PRO A 211 -1.22 11.09 14.64
CA PRO A 211 -2.43 11.52 13.94
C PRO A 211 -2.54 13.04 13.74
N SER A 212 -1.77 13.86 14.46
CA SER A 212 -1.94 15.33 14.46
C SER A 212 -1.79 15.99 13.09
N PRO A 213 -0.88 15.58 12.18
CA PRO A 213 -0.78 16.15 10.84
C PRO A 213 -2.05 15.96 9.98
N PHE A 214 -2.78 14.87 10.19
CA PHE A 214 -4.03 14.64 9.46
C PHE A 214 -5.12 15.65 9.89
N VAL A 215 -5.18 15.94 11.18
CA VAL A 215 -6.12 16.95 11.74
C VAL A 215 -5.76 18.33 11.21
N GLU A 216 -4.49 18.69 11.22
CA GLU A 216 -4.01 19.97 10.67
C GLU A 216 -4.35 20.11 9.18
N ALA A 217 -4.12 19.05 8.39
CA ALA A 217 -4.45 19.04 6.97
C ALA A 217 -5.95 19.27 6.73
N LEU A 218 -6.80 18.57 7.49
CA LEU A 218 -8.24 18.75 7.41
C LEU A 218 -8.65 20.19 7.77
N GLU A 219 -8.12 20.76 8.84
CA GLU A 219 -8.42 22.14 9.26
C GLU A 219 -8.01 23.18 8.22
N ARG A 220 -6.97 22.93 7.43
CA ARG A 220 -6.57 23.79 6.29
C ARG A 220 -7.50 23.66 5.08
N ILE A 221 -8.15 22.52 4.90
CA ILE A 221 -9.03 22.25 3.76
C ILE A 221 -10.46 22.70 3.99
N LEU A 222 -10.99 22.63 5.22
CA LEU A 222 -12.37 22.96 5.52
C LEU A 222 -12.79 24.39 5.08
N PRO A 223 -11.98 25.45 5.21
CA PRO A 223 -12.34 26.78 4.69
C PRO A 223 -12.54 26.81 3.17
N LEU A 224 -11.80 26.00 2.42
CA LEU A 224 -12.01 25.86 0.97
C LEU A 224 -13.35 25.18 0.68
N VAL A 225 -13.72 24.14 1.42
CA VAL A 225 -15.02 23.46 1.30
C VAL A 225 -16.17 24.43 1.53
N ASP A 226 -16.09 25.27 2.56
CA ASP A 226 -17.09 26.29 2.88
C ASP A 226 -17.20 27.34 1.76
N THR A 227 -16.05 27.79 1.22
CA THR A 227 -15.99 28.74 0.11
C THR A 227 -16.65 28.16 -1.14
N LEU A 228 -16.32 26.91 -1.51
CA LEU A 228 -16.91 26.22 -2.66
C LEU A 228 -18.43 26.13 -2.52
N LYS A 229 -18.92 25.74 -1.34
CA LYS A 229 -20.35 25.67 -1.05
C LYS A 229 -21.02 27.05 -1.22
N SER A 230 -20.39 28.11 -0.74
CA SER A 230 -20.94 29.49 -0.87
C SER A 230 -21.01 29.97 -2.32
N GLU A 231 -20.17 29.44 -3.20
CA GLU A 231 -20.14 29.69 -4.63
C GLU A 231 -21.04 28.75 -5.45
N GLY A 232 -21.79 27.85 -4.78
CA GLY A 232 -22.68 26.89 -5.45
C GLY A 232 -21.98 25.65 -6.00
N ILE A 233 -20.71 25.44 -5.65
CA ILE A 233 -19.97 24.21 -5.99
C ILE A 233 -20.16 23.23 -4.81
N HIS A 234 -21.06 22.26 -4.99
CA HIS A 234 -21.41 21.33 -3.94
C HIS A 234 -20.61 20.04 -4.04
N LEU A 235 -19.82 19.76 -3.03
CA LEU A 235 -19.07 18.51 -2.89
C LEU A 235 -19.97 17.42 -2.27
N HIS A 236 -19.81 16.19 -2.71
CA HIS A 236 -20.50 15.01 -2.18
C HIS A 236 -19.62 14.23 -1.21
N HIS A 237 -18.30 14.27 -1.41
CA HIS A 237 -17.35 13.54 -0.56
C HIS A 237 -16.08 14.33 -0.27
N ILE A 238 -15.45 13.93 0.82
CA ILE A 238 -14.09 14.30 1.17
C ILE A 238 -13.25 13.04 1.31
N ASP A 239 -12.14 12.98 0.58
CA ASP A 239 -11.15 11.91 0.71
C ASP A 239 -10.00 12.40 1.60
N LEU A 240 -9.77 11.69 2.69
CA LEU A 240 -8.72 12.01 3.66
C LEU A 240 -7.41 11.28 3.34
N GLY A 241 -7.39 10.54 2.22
CA GLY A 241 -6.25 9.75 1.80
C GLY A 241 -5.94 8.57 2.73
N GLY A 242 -4.72 8.12 2.65
CA GLY A 242 -4.15 7.11 3.54
C GLY A 242 -3.00 7.70 4.38
N GLY A 243 -2.05 6.83 4.72
CA GLY A 243 -0.81 7.27 5.34
C GLY A 243 -0.61 6.81 6.78
N LEU A 244 -1.65 6.32 7.47
CA LEU A 244 -1.51 5.79 8.81
C LEU A 244 -0.47 4.65 8.82
N GLY A 245 0.51 4.78 9.72
CA GLY A 245 1.66 3.90 9.82
C GLY A 245 1.38 2.58 10.53
N ILE A 246 2.39 1.70 10.45
CA ILE A 246 2.48 0.44 11.20
C ILE A 246 3.77 0.44 11.99
N TYR A 247 3.90 -0.48 12.96
CA TYR A 247 5.20 -0.74 13.56
C TYR A 247 6.02 -1.71 12.68
N TYR A 248 7.32 -1.51 12.65
CA TYR A 248 8.27 -2.34 11.92
C TYR A 248 9.28 -3.04 12.82
N HIS A 249 9.45 -2.58 14.06
CA HIS A 249 10.35 -3.19 15.04
C HIS A 249 9.77 -3.12 16.46
N GLU A 250 10.23 -4.00 17.29
CA GLU A 250 9.87 -4.06 18.71
C GLU A 250 10.14 -2.70 19.39
N GLY A 251 9.21 -2.27 20.22
CA GLY A 251 9.27 -0.97 20.93
C GLY A 251 8.56 0.19 20.22
N GLN A 252 8.15 0.06 18.96
CA GLN A 252 7.24 1.02 18.34
C GLN A 252 5.79 0.74 18.77
N THR A 253 5.03 1.81 19.02
CA THR A 253 3.59 1.71 19.30
C THR A 253 2.82 1.90 17.99
N GLU A 254 1.94 0.96 17.69
CA GLU A 254 1.07 1.05 16.52
C GLU A 254 -0.08 2.04 16.81
N PRO A 255 -0.35 3.01 15.90
CA PRO A 255 -1.48 3.91 16.07
C PRO A 255 -2.80 3.14 16.08
N VAL A 256 -3.68 3.46 17.03
CA VAL A 256 -5.03 2.90 17.07
C VAL A 256 -5.89 3.60 16.02
N VAL A 257 -6.53 2.83 15.13
CA VAL A 257 -7.35 3.36 14.03
C VAL A 257 -8.46 4.29 14.55
N ALA A 258 -9.11 3.93 15.65
CA ALA A 258 -10.17 4.74 16.22
C ALA A 258 -9.66 6.10 16.73
N ASP A 259 -8.48 6.14 17.34
CA ASP A 259 -7.88 7.38 17.84
C ASP A 259 -7.45 8.31 16.71
N TYR A 260 -7.06 7.73 15.58
CA TYR A 260 -6.78 8.46 14.34
C TYR A 260 -8.06 9.03 13.70
N LEU A 261 -9.12 8.22 13.58
CA LEU A 261 -10.31 8.61 12.81
C LEU A 261 -11.27 9.51 13.58
N ARG A 262 -11.50 9.27 14.87
CA ARG A 262 -12.51 10.02 15.64
C ARG A 262 -12.31 11.53 15.57
N PRO A 263 -11.12 12.10 15.79
CA PRO A 263 -10.92 13.54 15.70
C PRO A 263 -11.24 14.13 14.32
N LEU A 264 -11.05 13.36 13.26
CA LEU A 264 -11.37 13.75 11.88
C LEU A 264 -12.89 13.70 11.65
N LEU A 265 -13.55 12.62 12.07
CA LEU A 265 -14.99 12.44 11.93
C LEU A 265 -15.78 13.46 12.74
N ASP A 266 -15.31 13.82 13.94
CA ASP A 266 -15.91 14.87 14.77
C ASP A 266 -15.95 16.21 14.01
N ARG A 267 -14.86 16.57 13.32
CA ARG A 267 -14.76 17.81 12.53
C ARG A 267 -15.64 17.81 11.28
N LEU A 268 -15.91 16.63 10.73
CA LEU A 268 -16.75 16.45 9.54
C LEU A 268 -18.24 16.34 9.88
N SER A 269 -18.59 16.26 11.17
CA SER A 269 -19.97 16.13 11.61
C SER A 269 -20.82 17.32 11.17
N GLY A 270 -21.97 17.03 10.57
CA GLY A 270 -22.91 18.04 10.10
C GLY A 270 -22.59 18.68 8.76
N LEU A 271 -21.46 18.35 8.11
CA LEU A 271 -21.12 18.89 6.78
C LEU A 271 -21.86 18.21 5.64
N GLY A 272 -22.41 17.00 5.85
CA GLY A 272 -23.13 16.25 4.83
C GLY A 272 -22.23 15.64 3.74
N LEU A 273 -20.92 15.51 4.04
CA LEU A 273 -19.93 14.91 3.13
C LEU A 273 -19.72 13.44 3.45
N ARG A 274 -19.70 12.60 2.44
CA ARG A 274 -19.25 11.21 2.54
C ARG A 274 -17.73 11.16 2.76
N VAL A 275 -17.28 10.41 3.76
CA VAL A 275 -15.84 10.28 4.06
C VAL A 275 -15.26 9.11 3.28
N LEU A 276 -14.19 9.37 2.50
CA LEU A 276 -13.36 8.34 1.86
C LEU A 276 -12.02 8.27 2.60
N LEU A 277 -11.45 7.06 2.65
CA LEU A 277 -10.14 6.76 3.24
C LEU A 277 -9.37 5.85 2.29
N GLU A 278 -8.06 6.07 2.12
CA GLU A 278 -7.21 5.29 1.22
C GLU A 278 -6.10 4.51 1.97
N PRO A 279 -6.40 3.70 2.99
CA PRO A 279 -5.36 2.95 3.68
C PRO A 279 -4.75 1.89 2.77
N GLY A 280 -3.43 1.82 2.73
CA GLY A 280 -2.68 0.77 2.04
C GLY A 280 -1.84 -0.02 3.04
N ARG A 281 -0.69 0.55 3.43
CA ARG A 281 0.26 -0.06 4.36
C ARG A 281 -0.42 -0.62 5.62
N ARG A 282 -1.32 0.14 6.21
CA ARG A 282 -2.01 -0.23 7.46
C ARG A 282 -2.89 -1.47 7.32
N LEU A 283 -3.39 -1.77 6.12
CA LEU A 283 -4.23 -2.95 5.88
C LEU A 283 -3.42 -4.22 5.63
N VAL A 284 -2.26 -4.13 5.00
CA VAL A 284 -1.56 -5.32 4.50
C VAL A 284 -0.16 -5.50 5.09
N GLY A 285 0.47 -4.46 5.61
CA GLY A 285 1.88 -4.48 6.02
C GLY A 285 2.17 -5.59 7.04
N ASN A 286 1.52 -5.53 8.19
CA ASN A 286 1.73 -6.51 9.27
C ASN A 286 1.00 -7.85 9.04
N ALA A 287 0.18 -7.93 8.00
CA ALA A 287 -0.49 -9.17 7.61
C ALA A 287 0.37 -10.07 6.71
N GLY A 288 1.60 -9.67 6.38
CA GLY A 288 2.47 -10.44 5.50
C GLY A 288 3.91 -10.54 5.97
N VAL A 289 4.54 -11.68 5.68
CA VAL A 289 5.95 -11.96 5.92
C VAL A 289 6.64 -12.44 4.65
N LEU A 290 7.94 -12.23 4.55
CA LEU A 290 8.79 -12.85 3.53
C LEU A 290 9.60 -13.97 4.20
N LEU A 291 9.37 -15.22 3.77
CA LEU A 291 10.17 -16.37 4.16
C LEU A 291 11.43 -16.46 3.32
N THR A 292 12.55 -16.73 3.98
CA THR A 292 13.85 -16.92 3.33
C THR A 292 14.65 -17.97 4.05
N LYS A 293 15.59 -18.60 3.37
CA LYS A 293 16.47 -19.63 3.91
C LYS A 293 17.90 -19.13 3.97
N VAL A 294 18.60 -19.43 5.06
CA VAL A 294 20.04 -19.20 5.19
C VAL A 294 20.78 -20.24 4.34
N GLU A 295 21.47 -19.77 3.30
CA GLU A 295 22.27 -20.63 2.45
C GLU A 295 23.69 -20.79 3.02
N TYR A 296 24.31 -19.69 3.46
CA TYR A 296 25.67 -19.69 3.98
C TYR A 296 25.82 -18.74 5.16
N LEU A 297 26.69 -19.10 6.10
CA LEU A 297 27.19 -18.22 7.17
C LEU A 297 28.65 -17.86 6.90
N LYS A 298 28.94 -16.56 6.78
CA LYS A 298 30.29 -16.05 6.59
C LYS A 298 30.71 -15.27 7.84
N HIS A 299 31.70 -15.80 8.54
CA HIS A 299 32.27 -15.18 9.75
C HIS A 299 33.55 -14.44 9.39
N GLY A 300 33.57 -13.11 9.55
CA GLY A 300 34.74 -12.27 9.48
C GLY A 300 35.27 -11.92 10.87
N GLU A 301 36.37 -11.18 10.93
CA GLU A 301 36.94 -10.70 12.19
C GLU A 301 36.02 -9.67 12.86
N ASP A 302 35.51 -8.69 12.11
CA ASP A 302 34.71 -7.59 12.62
C ASP A 302 33.23 -7.72 12.29
N LYS A 303 32.88 -8.49 11.26
CA LYS A 303 31.50 -8.56 10.72
C LYS A 303 31.10 -9.97 10.30
N HIS A 304 29.89 -10.36 10.63
CA HIS A 304 29.32 -11.64 10.24
C HIS A 304 28.16 -11.44 9.27
N PHE A 305 28.07 -12.30 8.27
CA PHE A 305 27.00 -12.29 7.27
C PHE A 305 26.22 -13.60 7.30
N ALA A 306 24.91 -13.50 7.26
CA ALA A 306 24.04 -14.61 6.91
C ALA A 306 23.52 -14.35 5.49
N ILE A 307 24.00 -15.15 4.55
CA ILE A 307 23.62 -15.06 3.14
C ILE A 307 22.35 -15.90 2.97
N VAL A 308 21.27 -15.25 2.56
CA VAL A 308 19.96 -15.88 2.39
C VAL A 308 19.56 -15.94 0.92
N ASP A 309 18.55 -16.76 0.59
CA ASP A 309 18.06 -16.90 -0.78
C ASP A 309 17.13 -15.76 -1.23
N ALA A 310 16.54 -14.97 -0.31
CA ALA A 310 15.89 -13.70 -0.66
C ALA A 310 16.91 -12.58 -0.86
N ALA A 311 16.54 -11.57 -1.64
CA ALA A 311 17.41 -10.44 -1.96
C ALA A 311 16.63 -9.12 -2.12
N MET A 312 17.37 -8.04 -2.41
CA MET A 312 16.77 -6.73 -2.72
C MET A 312 15.78 -6.77 -3.89
N ASN A 313 15.90 -7.73 -4.79
CA ASN A 313 14.92 -7.93 -5.88
C ASN A 313 13.60 -8.49 -5.38
N ASP A 314 13.55 -9.18 -4.24
CA ASP A 314 12.34 -9.67 -3.59
C ASP A 314 11.74 -8.61 -2.64
N LEU A 315 12.58 -7.93 -1.85
CA LEU A 315 12.19 -6.88 -0.91
C LEU A 315 13.15 -5.69 -1.03
N ALA A 316 12.76 -4.70 -1.85
CA ALA A 316 13.63 -3.55 -2.16
C ALA A 316 13.73 -2.52 -1.02
N ARG A 317 12.79 -2.50 -0.08
CA ARG A 317 12.65 -1.43 0.92
C ARG A 317 13.88 -1.22 1.81
N PRO A 318 14.57 -2.23 2.33
CA PRO A 318 15.80 -2.01 3.09
C PRO A 318 16.89 -1.31 2.28
N ALA A 319 17.12 -1.74 1.03
CA ALA A 319 18.12 -1.14 0.16
C ALA A 319 17.75 0.27 -0.33
N LEU A 320 16.46 0.53 -0.59
CA LEU A 320 15.98 1.78 -1.19
C LEU A 320 15.71 2.90 -0.17
N TYR A 321 15.23 2.54 1.02
CA TYR A 321 14.77 3.48 2.04
C TYR A 321 15.48 3.30 3.38
N GLU A 322 16.47 2.42 3.47
CA GLU A 322 17.05 1.99 4.75
C GLU A 322 15.98 1.49 5.74
N ALA A 323 14.89 0.95 5.17
CA ALA A 323 13.73 0.56 5.94
C ALA A 323 14.04 -0.64 6.83
N TRP A 324 13.68 -0.51 8.10
CA TRP A 324 13.77 -1.61 9.05
C TRP A 324 12.63 -2.61 8.84
N HIS A 325 12.96 -3.88 8.94
CA HIS A 325 12.03 -4.97 9.15
C HIS A 325 12.60 -5.86 10.25
N ASP A 326 11.78 -6.31 11.19
CA ASP A 326 12.21 -7.35 12.12
C ASP A 326 12.41 -8.65 11.37
N ILE A 327 13.50 -9.35 11.73
CA ILE A 327 13.85 -10.65 11.14
C ILE A 327 13.99 -11.64 12.28
N VAL A 328 13.21 -12.72 12.22
CA VAL A 328 13.17 -13.74 13.27
C VAL A 328 13.41 -15.13 12.69
N ALA A 329 14.02 -16.01 13.48
CA ALA A 329 14.13 -17.41 13.10
C ALA A 329 12.76 -18.09 13.17
N VAL A 330 12.37 -18.85 12.12
CA VAL A 330 11.12 -19.63 12.10
C VAL A 330 11.17 -20.74 13.15
N LYS A 331 12.36 -21.28 13.40
CA LYS A 331 12.63 -22.20 14.50
C LYS A 331 13.85 -21.69 15.27
N PRO A 332 13.64 -21.07 16.45
CA PRO A 332 14.74 -20.59 17.27
C PRO A 332 15.67 -21.70 17.72
N HIS A 333 16.97 -21.44 17.79
CA HIS A 333 17.97 -22.31 18.38
C HIS A 333 18.40 -21.81 19.76
N SER A 334 18.82 -22.74 20.62
CA SER A 334 19.38 -22.45 21.93
C SER A 334 20.88 -22.07 21.88
N GLY A 335 21.43 -21.83 20.69
CA GLY A 335 22.85 -21.45 20.50
C GLY A 335 23.15 -20.01 20.90
N GLU A 336 24.45 -19.68 20.92
CA GLU A 336 24.92 -18.33 21.17
C GLU A 336 24.50 -17.41 19.99
N ALA A 337 23.81 -16.30 20.31
CA ALA A 337 23.44 -15.30 19.32
C ALA A 337 24.67 -14.50 18.89
N ARG A 338 24.82 -14.31 17.58
CA ARG A 338 25.82 -13.42 16.98
C ARG A 338 25.11 -12.32 16.20
N THR A 339 25.79 -11.21 16.04
CA THR A 339 25.28 -10.08 15.24
C THR A 339 25.57 -10.33 13.76
N TYR A 340 24.55 -10.52 12.95
CA TYR A 340 24.65 -10.73 11.51
C TYR A 340 24.08 -9.55 10.71
N ASP A 341 24.69 -9.27 9.56
CA ASP A 341 24.00 -8.64 8.45
C ASP A 341 23.34 -9.75 7.61
N ILE A 342 22.04 -9.63 7.41
CA ILE A 342 21.24 -10.55 6.59
C ILE A 342 21.27 -10.00 5.17
N VAL A 343 21.97 -10.71 4.27
CA VAL A 343 22.28 -10.26 2.91
C VAL A 343 21.80 -11.27 1.87
N GLY A 344 21.41 -10.79 0.70
CA GLY A 344 21.03 -11.62 -0.41
C GLY A 344 22.19 -11.97 -1.35
N PRO A 345 21.91 -12.74 -2.43
CA PRO A 345 22.88 -13.15 -3.43
C PRO A 345 23.01 -12.17 -4.62
N VAL A 346 22.32 -11.04 -4.63
CA VAL A 346 22.43 -10.05 -5.71
C VAL A 346 23.81 -9.39 -5.67
N CYS A 347 24.39 -9.17 -6.85
CA CYS A 347 25.74 -8.62 -6.99
C CYS A 347 25.78 -7.10 -6.76
N GLU A 348 25.33 -6.67 -5.58
CA GLU A 348 25.28 -5.28 -5.10
C GLU A 348 25.68 -5.22 -3.64
N THR A 349 26.51 -4.27 -3.25
CA THR A 349 26.85 -4.03 -1.84
C THR A 349 25.63 -3.63 -1.01
N GLY A 350 24.64 -3.00 -1.65
CA GLY A 350 23.36 -2.61 -1.05
C GLY A 350 22.34 -3.75 -0.90
N ASP A 351 22.68 -5.00 -1.28
CA ASP A 351 21.77 -6.14 -1.15
C ASP A 351 21.74 -6.67 0.29
N PHE A 352 21.00 -5.99 1.13
CA PHE A 352 20.74 -6.43 2.49
C PHE A 352 19.23 -6.37 2.81
N LEU A 353 18.78 -7.32 3.62
CA LEU A 353 17.42 -7.33 4.18
C LEU A 353 17.38 -6.75 5.60
N GLY A 354 18.52 -6.84 6.31
CA GLY A 354 18.65 -6.23 7.62
C GLY A 354 20.11 -6.24 8.09
N GLN A 355 20.50 -5.22 8.81
CA GLN A 355 21.87 -5.06 9.35
C GLN A 355 21.86 -5.22 10.86
N ALA A 356 22.97 -5.74 11.40
CA ALA A 356 23.23 -5.89 12.84
C ALA A 356 22.11 -6.64 13.59
N ARG A 357 21.69 -7.82 13.09
CA ARG A 357 20.65 -8.64 13.72
C ARG A 357 21.25 -9.65 14.68
N PRO A 358 20.89 -9.60 16.00
CA PRO A 358 21.33 -10.61 16.96
C PRO A 358 20.51 -11.89 16.79
N LEU A 359 21.11 -12.94 16.20
CA LEU A 359 20.44 -14.20 15.90
C LEU A 359 21.37 -15.39 16.19
N ALA A 360 20.81 -16.51 16.64
CA ALA A 360 21.50 -17.79 16.69
C ALA A 360 21.12 -18.57 15.43
N LEU A 361 22.04 -18.72 14.48
CA LEU A 361 21.79 -19.25 13.15
C LEU A 361 22.68 -20.44 12.81
N GLN A 362 22.14 -21.32 11.96
CA GLN A 362 22.84 -22.38 11.24
C GLN A 362 22.47 -22.32 9.75
N GLU A 363 23.34 -22.83 8.89
CA GLU A 363 23.02 -23.00 7.47
C GLU A 363 21.79 -23.90 7.30
N GLY A 364 20.89 -23.51 6.43
CA GLY A 364 19.59 -24.18 6.23
C GLY A 364 18.45 -23.65 7.10
N ASP A 365 18.72 -22.76 8.07
CA ASP A 365 17.68 -22.13 8.89
C ASP A 365 16.71 -21.30 8.06
N LEU A 366 15.45 -21.31 8.44
CA LEU A 366 14.42 -20.43 7.87
C LEU A 366 14.28 -19.18 8.72
N LEU A 367 14.25 -18.04 8.04
CA LEU A 367 13.97 -16.73 8.61
C LEU A 367 12.64 -16.19 8.06
N ALA A 368 11.93 -15.44 8.89
CA ALA A 368 10.79 -14.63 8.50
C ALA A 368 11.16 -13.15 8.64
N VAL A 369 11.07 -12.43 7.53
CA VAL A 369 11.15 -10.96 7.51
C VAL A 369 9.75 -10.44 7.72
N LEU A 370 9.51 -9.81 8.87
CA LEU A 370 8.18 -9.39 9.31
C LEU A 370 7.72 -8.11 8.61
N SER A 371 6.42 -7.82 8.68
CA SER A 371 5.80 -6.60 8.13
C SER A 371 6.10 -6.37 6.63
N ALA A 372 6.21 -7.46 5.86
CA ALA A 372 6.55 -7.45 4.44
C ALA A 372 5.32 -7.45 3.51
N GLY A 373 4.10 -7.39 4.05
CA GLY A 373 2.87 -7.46 3.26
C GLY A 373 2.58 -6.23 2.40
N ALA A 374 3.17 -5.06 2.73
CA ALA A 374 3.03 -3.82 1.98
C ALA A 374 4.34 -3.43 1.30
N TYR A 375 4.26 -3.04 0.02
CA TYR A 375 5.41 -2.57 -0.76
C TYR A 375 6.58 -3.58 -0.80
N GLY A 376 6.26 -4.87 -0.64
CA GLY A 376 7.17 -5.99 -0.85
C GLY A 376 7.06 -6.50 -2.29
N MET A 377 6.19 -7.49 -2.53
CA MET A 377 6.03 -8.13 -3.85
C MET A 377 5.73 -7.14 -4.98
N VAL A 378 4.97 -6.07 -4.75
CA VAL A 378 4.65 -5.05 -5.77
C VAL A 378 5.86 -4.25 -6.24
N MET A 379 6.92 -4.17 -5.44
CA MET A 379 8.19 -3.49 -5.78
C MET A 379 9.28 -4.49 -6.20
N SER A 380 8.97 -5.78 -6.25
CA SER A 380 9.93 -6.80 -6.67
C SER A 380 10.34 -6.65 -8.13
N SER A 381 11.50 -7.15 -8.47
CA SER A 381 12.07 -7.11 -9.82
C SER A 381 12.72 -8.44 -10.19
N ASN A 382 13.18 -8.54 -11.43
CA ASN A 382 13.95 -9.67 -11.92
C ASN A 382 15.45 -9.35 -12.00
N TYR A 383 15.94 -8.44 -11.14
CA TYR A 383 17.36 -8.10 -11.13
C TYR A 383 18.23 -9.35 -10.94
N ASN A 384 19.35 -9.42 -11.64
CA ASN A 384 20.20 -10.60 -11.82
C ASN A 384 19.46 -11.81 -12.42
N THR A 385 18.39 -11.61 -13.20
CA THR A 385 17.54 -12.66 -13.81
C THR A 385 16.97 -13.62 -12.76
N ARG A 386 16.61 -13.07 -11.57
CA ARG A 386 16.01 -13.85 -10.50
C ARG A 386 14.48 -13.87 -10.64
N PRO A 387 13.85 -15.07 -10.59
CA PRO A 387 12.38 -15.19 -10.59
C PRO A 387 11.76 -14.51 -9.38
N ARG A 388 10.61 -13.84 -9.57
CA ARG A 388 9.81 -13.35 -8.44
C ARG A 388 9.29 -14.52 -7.61
N ALA A 389 9.22 -14.27 -6.30
CA ALA A 389 8.79 -15.23 -5.29
C ALA A 389 7.34 -15.69 -5.47
N ALA A 390 7.01 -16.87 -4.93
CA ALA A 390 5.63 -17.30 -4.76
C ALA A 390 4.91 -16.44 -3.71
N GLU A 391 3.57 -16.32 -3.83
CA GLU A 391 2.72 -15.72 -2.81
C GLU A 391 1.68 -16.73 -2.31
N ILE A 392 1.57 -16.86 -1.01
CA ILE A 392 0.69 -17.81 -0.32
C ILE A 392 -0.26 -17.02 0.60
N LEU A 393 -1.56 -17.26 0.51
CA LEU A 393 -2.57 -16.74 1.43
C LEU A 393 -3.01 -17.87 2.37
N ILE A 394 -2.92 -17.63 3.67
CA ILE A 394 -3.38 -18.56 4.69
C ILE A 394 -4.80 -18.16 5.12
N ASP A 395 -5.68 -19.17 5.17
CA ASP A 395 -7.06 -19.09 5.66
C ASP A 395 -7.24 -20.17 6.75
N GLY A 396 -7.07 -19.79 7.99
CA GLY A 396 -7.09 -20.71 9.13
C GLY A 396 -5.95 -21.72 9.07
N ASP A 397 -6.25 -22.97 8.73
CA ASP A 397 -5.30 -24.08 8.59
C ASP A 397 -4.96 -24.41 7.12
N LYS A 398 -5.45 -23.62 6.16
CA LYS A 398 -5.32 -23.87 4.72
C LYS A 398 -4.44 -22.84 4.02
N PRO A 399 -3.27 -23.26 3.53
CA PRO A 399 -2.45 -22.44 2.65
C PRO A 399 -2.96 -22.50 1.20
N HIS A 400 -3.11 -21.35 0.57
CA HIS A 400 -3.49 -21.20 -0.83
C HIS A 400 -2.34 -20.56 -1.61
N LEU A 401 -1.84 -21.23 -2.65
CA LEU A 401 -0.91 -20.63 -3.60
C LEU A 401 -1.68 -19.60 -4.46
N VAL A 402 -1.48 -18.31 -4.19
CA VAL A 402 -2.20 -17.22 -4.86
C VAL A 402 -1.38 -16.52 -5.95
N ARG A 403 -0.09 -16.84 -6.03
CA ARG A 403 0.80 -16.55 -7.15
C ARG A 403 1.88 -17.62 -7.22
N ALA A 404 2.01 -18.27 -8.36
CA ALA A 404 3.13 -19.17 -8.62
C ALA A 404 4.45 -18.40 -8.72
N ARG A 405 5.56 -19.03 -8.28
CA ARG A 405 6.91 -18.54 -8.56
C ARG A 405 7.12 -18.45 -10.08
N GLU A 406 7.76 -17.39 -10.55
CA GLU A 406 8.17 -17.31 -11.96
C GLU A 406 9.19 -18.40 -12.29
N THR A 407 9.23 -18.83 -13.55
CA THR A 407 10.30 -19.69 -14.06
C THR A 407 11.33 -18.85 -14.80
N VAL A 408 12.58 -19.30 -14.83
CA VAL A 408 13.65 -18.59 -15.57
C VAL A 408 13.27 -18.41 -17.03
N GLU A 409 12.65 -19.40 -17.65
CA GLU A 409 12.21 -19.38 -19.05
C GLU A 409 11.16 -18.29 -19.29
N SER A 410 10.28 -18.02 -18.31
CA SER A 410 9.26 -16.97 -18.44
C SER A 410 9.86 -15.57 -18.47
N LEU A 411 11.07 -15.37 -17.92
CA LEU A 411 11.72 -14.07 -17.84
C LEU A 411 12.19 -13.56 -19.19
N TYR A 412 12.58 -14.48 -20.09
CA TYR A 412 13.06 -14.13 -21.43
C TYR A 412 12.13 -14.61 -22.57
N ALA A 413 10.91 -15.05 -22.26
CA ALA A 413 9.95 -15.55 -23.25
C ALA A 413 9.59 -14.53 -24.35
N GLY A 414 9.74 -13.23 -24.07
CA GLY A 414 9.51 -12.15 -25.05
C GLY A 414 10.73 -11.74 -25.85
N GLU A 415 11.91 -12.34 -25.59
CA GLU A 415 13.17 -11.94 -26.22
C GLU A 415 13.45 -12.76 -27.49
N LYS A 416 14.23 -12.19 -28.40
CA LYS A 416 14.63 -12.84 -29.68
C LYS A 416 16.13 -12.79 -29.86
N VAL A 417 16.71 -13.92 -30.24
CA VAL A 417 18.11 -14.01 -30.67
C VAL A 417 18.22 -13.46 -32.10
N ILE A 418 19.16 -12.55 -32.31
CA ILE A 418 19.52 -12.04 -33.64
C ILE A 418 20.83 -12.69 -34.06
N LYS A 419 20.86 -13.20 -35.30
CA LYS A 419 22.11 -13.65 -35.94
C LYS A 419 22.67 -12.47 -36.73
N PHE A 420 23.89 -12.05 -36.38
CA PHE A 420 24.64 -10.99 -37.06
C PHE A 420 25.50 -11.59 -38.18
#